data_c23e067ef9928f45334b872dd1b6af0d
#
_entry.id   c23e067ef9928f45334b872dd1b6af0d
#
_cell.length_a   1.000
_cell.length_b   1.000
_cell.length_c   1.000
_cell.angle_alpha   90.00
_cell.angle_beta   90.00
_cell.angle_gamma   90.00
#
_symmetry.space_group_name_H-M   'P 1'
#
loop_
_entity.id
_entity.type
_entity.pdbx_description
1 polymer ?
#
loop_
_entity_poly.entity_id
_entity_poly.type
_entity_poly.pdbx_seq_one_letter_code
_entity_poly.pdbx_strand_id
1 'polypeptide(L)'
;MTDELKGLIAKAATGAALSREEAARGFDTMMSGEATPSQMGGLLMALRVRGETVDEITGAVTAMRDKMLRVKAPPDAIDVVGTGGDASGSYNISTCAAFIVAGAGVPVAKHGNRALSSRSGAADVLSALGVSIELNPDGVSRCIGEAGMP
;
A
#
# COMPACT_ATOMS: atom_id res chain seq x y z
N MET A 1 -10.11 -22.84 -6.47
CA MET A 1 -9.47 -21.58 -6.03
C MET A 1 -8.92 -21.68 -4.61
N THR A 2 -9.68 -22.06 -3.58
CA THR A 2 -9.15 -22.24 -2.20
C THR A 2 -8.03 -23.30 -2.08
N ASP A 3 -8.00 -24.29 -2.95
CA ASP A 3 -6.97 -25.35 -2.93
C ASP A 3 -5.64 -24.87 -3.53
N GLU A 4 -5.65 -23.95 -4.48
CA GLU A 4 -4.43 -23.37 -5.05
C GLU A 4 -3.64 -22.58 -4.01
N LEU A 5 -4.31 -21.69 -3.25
CA LEU A 5 -3.65 -20.93 -2.19
C LEU A 5 -3.06 -21.81 -1.09
N LYS A 6 -3.73 -22.93 -0.75
CA LYS A 6 -3.17 -23.93 0.18
C LYS A 6 -1.88 -24.54 -0.36
N GLY A 7 -1.83 -24.84 -1.67
CA GLY A 7 -0.62 -25.35 -2.31
C GLY A 7 0.54 -24.34 -2.25
N LEU A 8 0.27 -23.05 -2.47
CA LEU A 8 1.28 -21.99 -2.36
C LEU A 8 1.78 -21.83 -0.92
N ILE A 9 0.87 -21.86 0.06
CA ILE A 9 1.24 -21.83 1.48
C ILE A 9 2.12 -23.03 1.83
N ALA A 10 1.72 -24.25 1.43
CA ALA A 10 2.50 -25.46 1.69
C ALA A 10 3.89 -25.37 1.05
N LYS A 11 4.01 -24.89 -0.20
CA LYS A 11 5.28 -24.69 -0.87
C LYS A 11 6.16 -23.68 -0.13
N ALA A 12 5.64 -22.51 0.21
CA ALA A 12 6.38 -21.49 0.95
C ALA A 12 6.82 -21.97 2.34
N ALA A 13 5.99 -22.74 3.02
CA ALA A 13 6.29 -23.31 4.34
C ALA A 13 7.43 -24.34 4.33
N THR A 14 7.74 -24.95 3.18
CA THR A 14 8.94 -25.80 3.04
C THR A 14 10.24 -25.02 2.86
N GLY A 15 10.17 -23.70 2.79
CA GLY A 15 11.31 -22.84 2.47
C GLY A 15 11.52 -22.60 0.96
N ALA A 16 10.70 -23.23 0.09
CA ALA A 16 10.80 -23.05 -1.35
C ALA A 16 10.26 -21.68 -1.78
N ALA A 17 10.95 -21.02 -2.73
CA ALA A 17 10.48 -19.79 -3.32
C ALA A 17 9.28 -20.02 -4.25
N LEU A 18 8.36 -19.06 -4.26
CA LEU A 18 7.31 -18.99 -5.27
C LEU A 18 7.88 -18.34 -6.54
N SER A 19 7.39 -18.74 -7.70
CA SER A 19 7.65 -17.98 -8.92
C SER A 19 6.85 -16.66 -8.89
N ARG A 20 7.18 -15.75 -9.79
CA ARG A 20 6.46 -14.48 -9.96
C ARG A 20 4.98 -14.71 -10.21
N GLU A 21 4.65 -15.66 -11.07
CA GLU A 21 3.28 -16.01 -11.44
C GLU A 21 2.54 -16.67 -10.26
N GLU A 22 3.22 -17.55 -9.51
CA GLU A 22 2.66 -18.16 -8.30
C GLU A 22 2.34 -17.10 -7.24
N ALA A 23 3.27 -16.18 -6.99
CA ALA A 23 3.06 -15.07 -6.08
C ALA A 23 1.91 -14.18 -6.55
N ALA A 24 1.87 -13.81 -7.83
CA ALA A 24 0.80 -12.99 -8.40
C ALA A 24 -0.57 -13.64 -8.18
N ARG A 25 -0.72 -14.95 -8.45
CA ARG A 25 -1.98 -15.68 -8.21
C ARG A 25 -2.37 -15.73 -6.74
N GLY A 26 -1.40 -15.96 -5.86
CA GLY A 26 -1.65 -15.97 -4.41
C GLY A 26 -2.16 -14.63 -3.90
N PHE A 27 -1.50 -13.55 -4.30
CA PHE A 27 -1.91 -12.19 -3.94
C PHE A 27 -3.21 -11.76 -4.62
N ASP A 28 -3.48 -12.19 -5.87
CA ASP A 28 -4.76 -11.96 -6.54
C ASP A 28 -5.92 -12.59 -5.75
N THR A 29 -5.76 -13.85 -5.31
CA THR A 29 -6.75 -14.54 -4.47
C THR A 29 -7.01 -13.79 -3.15
N MET A 30 -5.95 -13.28 -2.50
CA MET A 30 -6.10 -12.49 -1.28
C MET A 30 -6.82 -11.16 -1.54
N MET A 31 -6.42 -10.44 -2.57
CA MET A 31 -6.99 -9.13 -2.93
C MET A 31 -8.42 -9.22 -3.46
N SER A 32 -8.83 -10.38 -3.97
CA SER A 32 -10.22 -10.64 -4.39
C SER A 32 -11.15 -11.04 -3.23
N GLY A 33 -10.63 -11.16 -2.00
CA GLY A 33 -11.42 -11.56 -0.84
C GLY A 33 -11.76 -13.06 -0.78
N GLU A 34 -11.12 -13.87 -1.60
CA GLU A 34 -11.37 -15.32 -1.66
C GLU A 34 -10.54 -16.10 -0.63
N ALA A 35 -9.52 -15.47 -0.05
CA ALA A 35 -8.68 -16.04 0.98
C ALA A 35 -9.26 -15.80 2.37
N THR A 36 -9.18 -16.83 3.25
CA THR A 36 -9.51 -16.63 4.66
C THR A 36 -8.39 -15.84 5.35
N PRO A 37 -8.67 -15.12 6.47
CA PRO A 37 -7.63 -14.44 7.25
C PRO A 37 -6.48 -15.36 7.68
N SER A 38 -6.78 -16.62 8.02
CA SER A 38 -5.77 -17.61 8.39
C SER A 38 -4.86 -17.98 7.21
N GLN A 39 -5.41 -18.10 6.00
CA GLN A 39 -4.61 -18.35 4.78
C GLN A 39 -3.72 -17.16 4.44
N MET A 40 -4.26 -15.94 4.53
CA MET A 40 -3.47 -14.72 4.32
C MET A 40 -2.31 -14.65 5.32
N GLY A 41 -2.60 -14.80 6.62
CA GLY A 41 -1.57 -14.81 7.65
C GLY A 41 -0.54 -15.93 7.45
N GLY A 42 -0.98 -17.12 7.09
CA GLY A 42 -0.10 -18.27 6.84
C GLY A 42 0.87 -18.02 5.68
N LEU A 43 0.39 -17.50 4.54
CA LEU A 43 1.25 -17.18 3.40
C LEU A 43 2.23 -16.06 3.73
N LEU A 44 1.74 -14.95 4.27
CA LEU A 44 2.57 -13.78 4.59
C LEU A 44 3.65 -14.12 5.62
N MET A 45 3.32 -14.90 6.65
CA MET A 45 4.30 -15.32 7.66
C MET A 45 5.32 -16.31 7.10
N ALA A 46 4.91 -17.24 6.24
CA ALA A 46 5.84 -18.17 5.59
C ALA A 46 6.86 -17.43 4.72
N LEU A 47 6.40 -16.45 3.92
CA LEU A 47 7.27 -15.58 3.12
C LEU A 47 8.20 -14.76 4.03
N ARG A 48 7.66 -14.12 5.07
CA ARG A 48 8.42 -13.27 5.99
C ARG A 48 9.52 -14.02 6.75
N VAL A 49 9.24 -15.20 7.27
CA VAL A 49 10.22 -16.00 8.04
C VAL A 49 11.35 -16.49 7.15
N ARG A 50 11.04 -16.86 5.93
CA ARG A 50 12.04 -17.34 4.96
C ARG A 50 12.87 -16.17 4.36
N GLY A 51 12.28 -14.99 4.25
CA GLY A 51 12.76 -13.87 3.47
C GLY A 51 12.18 -13.91 2.04
N GLU A 52 11.56 -12.81 1.63
CA GLU A 52 10.89 -12.67 0.33
C GLU A 52 11.93 -12.56 -0.81
N THR A 53 11.63 -13.15 -1.95
CA THR A 53 12.45 -12.99 -3.17
C THR A 53 11.95 -11.81 -4.02
N VAL A 54 12.80 -11.32 -4.93
CA VAL A 54 12.42 -10.26 -5.87
C VAL A 54 11.23 -10.67 -6.74
N ASP A 55 11.18 -11.93 -7.19
CA ASP A 55 10.08 -12.43 -8.00
C ASP A 55 8.76 -12.48 -7.24
N GLU A 56 8.79 -12.88 -5.97
CA GLU A 56 7.61 -12.88 -5.11
C GLU A 56 7.08 -11.48 -4.85
N ILE A 57 7.97 -10.53 -4.54
CA ILE A 57 7.58 -9.13 -4.36
C ILE A 57 7.02 -8.57 -5.67
N THR A 58 7.65 -8.86 -6.80
CA THR A 58 7.20 -8.40 -8.12
C THR A 58 5.81 -8.95 -8.46
N GLY A 59 5.58 -10.24 -8.23
CA GLY A 59 4.28 -10.89 -8.42
C GLY A 59 3.19 -10.28 -7.55
N ALA A 60 3.48 -10.10 -6.25
CA ALA A 60 2.59 -9.46 -5.31
C ALA A 60 2.20 -8.04 -5.74
N VAL A 61 3.20 -7.21 -6.06
CA VAL A 61 2.98 -5.82 -6.51
C VAL A 61 2.18 -5.78 -7.80
N THR A 62 2.42 -6.69 -8.74
CA THR A 62 1.64 -6.76 -9.99
C THR A 62 0.15 -6.98 -9.68
N ALA A 63 -0.18 -8.00 -8.90
CA ALA A 63 -1.56 -8.29 -8.51
C ALA A 63 -2.23 -7.12 -7.77
N MET A 64 -1.51 -6.47 -6.85
CA MET A 64 -2.03 -5.30 -6.13
C MET A 64 -2.29 -4.11 -7.07
N ARG A 65 -1.37 -3.84 -8.02
CA ARG A 65 -1.50 -2.73 -8.97
C ARG A 65 -2.65 -2.96 -9.97
N ASP A 66 -2.94 -4.19 -10.32
CA ASP A 66 -4.06 -4.52 -11.21
C ASP A 66 -5.42 -4.24 -10.55
N LYS A 67 -5.49 -4.29 -9.21
CA LYS A 67 -6.70 -4.03 -8.43
C LYS A 67 -6.79 -2.61 -7.84
N MET A 68 -5.75 -1.79 -8.01
CA MET A 68 -5.77 -0.44 -7.45
C MET A 68 -6.77 0.47 -8.17
N LEU A 69 -7.44 1.32 -7.39
CA LEU A 69 -8.24 2.41 -7.92
C LEU A 69 -7.30 3.52 -8.43
N ARG A 70 -7.42 3.83 -9.71
CA ARG A 70 -6.56 4.84 -10.35
C ARG A 70 -7.10 6.24 -10.13
N VAL A 71 -6.23 7.16 -9.77
CA VAL A 71 -6.50 8.61 -9.72
C VAL A 71 -5.75 9.31 -10.86
N LYS A 72 -6.31 10.41 -11.34
CA LYS A 72 -5.64 11.27 -12.31
C LYS A 72 -4.91 12.38 -11.56
N ALA A 73 -3.61 12.51 -11.82
CA ALA A 73 -2.78 13.56 -11.26
C ALA A 73 -1.99 14.24 -12.39
N PRO A 74 -1.56 15.50 -12.21
CA PRO A 74 -0.62 16.13 -13.12
C PRO A 74 0.64 15.28 -13.30
N PRO A 75 1.30 15.29 -14.48
CA PRO A 75 2.45 14.45 -14.75
C PRO A 75 3.68 14.77 -13.89
N ASP A 76 3.73 15.96 -13.32
CA ASP A 76 4.73 16.48 -12.40
C ASP A 76 4.35 16.32 -10.93
N ALA A 77 3.22 15.68 -10.63
CA ALA A 77 2.82 15.40 -9.25
C ALA A 77 3.82 14.45 -8.59
N ILE A 78 4.16 14.78 -7.35
CA ILE A 78 5.07 13.96 -6.53
C ILE A 78 4.34 13.30 -5.37
N ASP A 79 4.90 12.20 -4.86
CA ASP A 79 4.51 11.62 -3.58
C ASP A 79 5.60 11.87 -2.54
N VAL A 80 5.18 12.18 -1.32
CA VAL A 80 6.07 12.38 -0.16
C VAL A 80 5.68 11.36 0.90
N VAL A 81 6.36 10.22 0.89
CA VAL A 81 6.03 9.10 1.77
C VAL A 81 7.32 8.44 2.30
N GLY A 82 7.29 8.09 3.58
CA GLY A 82 8.31 7.23 4.18
C GLY A 82 8.00 5.76 3.96
N THR A 83 9.00 4.90 4.05
CA THR A 83 8.85 3.44 3.92
C THR A 83 8.03 2.83 5.07
N GLY A 84 7.92 3.52 6.19
CA GLY A 84 7.23 3.05 7.39
C GLY A 84 8.03 1.99 8.16
N GLY A 85 7.54 1.64 9.34
CA GLY A 85 8.11 0.54 10.14
C GLY A 85 9.50 0.80 10.75
N ASP A 86 10.02 2.02 10.67
CA ASP A 86 11.33 2.41 11.18
C ASP A 86 11.36 2.63 12.71
N ALA A 87 10.21 2.56 13.35
CA ALA A 87 10.02 2.78 14.80
C ALA A 87 10.64 4.08 15.33
N SER A 88 10.84 5.08 14.45
CA SER A 88 11.55 6.32 14.79
C SER A 88 10.83 7.15 15.87
N GLY A 89 9.51 6.95 16.04
CA GLY A 89 8.68 7.73 16.97
C GLY A 89 8.66 9.24 16.66
N SER A 90 9.07 9.62 15.46
CA SER A 90 9.13 11.00 15.00
C SER A 90 7.76 11.61 14.75
N TYR A 91 7.72 12.92 14.55
CA TYR A 91 6.54 13.62 14.05
C TYR A 91 6.15 13.11 12.65
N ASN A 92 4.92 13.41 12.21
CA ASN A 92 4.45 13.05 10.87
C ASN A 92 5.08 13.98 9.80
N ILE A 93 6.39 13.79 9.58
CA ILE A 93 7.23 14.65 8.74
C ILE A 93 6.73 14.65 7.30
N SER A 94 6.36 13.47 6.76
CA SER A 94 5.94 13.35 5.37
C SER A 94 4.63 14.10 5.08
N THR A 95 3.69 14.14 6.03
CA THR A 95 2.46 14.92 5.87
C THR A 95 2.74 16.42 5.96
N CYS A 96 3.58 16.86 6.90
CA CYS A 96 4.00 18.26 7.00
C CYS A 96 4.72 18.73 5.73
N ALA A 97 5.67 17.93 5.24
CA ALA A 97 6.40 18.22 4.00
C ALA A 97 5.47 18.29 2.80
N ALA A 98 4.46 17.42 2.71
CA ALA A 98 3.48 17.45 1.63
C ALA A 98 2.72 18.78 1.56
N PHE A 99 2.27 19.31 2.70
CA PHE A 99 1.62 20.63 2.75
C PHE A 99 2.56 21.77 2.32
N ILE A 100 3.83 21.74 2.76
CA ILE A 100 4.81 22.75 2.39
C ILE A 100 5.07 22.71 0.88
N VAL A 101 5.24 21.53 0.31
CA VAL A 101 5.51 21.31 -1.12
C VAL A 101 4.30 21.76 -1.97
N ALA A 102 3.09 21.36 -1.57
CA ALA A 102 1.87 21.82 -2.24
C ALA A 102 1.71 23.35 -2.15
N GLY A 103 1.98 23.94 -0.98
CA GLY A 103 1.98 25.40 -0.78
C GLY A 103 3.05 26.14 -1.60
N ALA A 104 4.12 25.45 -1.98
CA ALA A 104 5.13 25.98 -2.91
C ALA A 104 4.74 25.82 -4.39
N GLY A 105 3.55 25.30 -4.70
CA GLY A 105 3.01 25.17 -6.05
C GLY A 105 3.36 23.88 -6.78
N VAL A 106 3.90 22.87 -6.09
CA VAL A 106 4.15 21.55 -6.68
C VAL A 106 2.99 20.61 -6.35
N PRO A 107 2.32 20.03 -7.35
CA PRO A 107 1.22 19.09 -7.10
C PRO A 107 1.68 17.88 -6.30
N VAL A 108 0.93 17.50 -5.27
CA VAL A 108 1.24 16.34 -4.43
C VAL A 108 0.13 15.29 -4.56
N ALA A 109 0.48 14.09 -4.98
CA ALA A 109 -0.41 12.92 -4.97
C ALA A 109 0.00 12.00 -3.81
N LYS A 110 -0.38 12.39 -2.59
CA LYS A 110 0.12 11.75 -1.38
C LYS A 110 -0.52 10.40 -1.13
N HIS A 111 0.33 9.37 -1.05
CA HIS A 111 -0.02 8.11 -0.42
C HIS A 111 -0.10 8.28 1.10
N GLY A 112 -1.18 7.87 1.70
CA GLY A 112 -1.38 7.92 3.14
C GLY A 112 -1.88 6.60 3.70
N ASN A 113 -1.48 6.27 4.93
CA ASN A 113 -1.97 5.09 5.63
C ASN A 113 -2.31 5.44 7.09
N ARG A 114 -3.18 4.64 7.70
CA ARG A 114 -3.40 4.68 9.15
C ARG A 114 -2.19 4.10 9.86
N ALA A 115 -1.99 4.50 11.13
CA ALA A 115 -0.90 3.98 11.93
C ALA A 115 -1.00 2.46 12.12
N LEU A 116 0.10 1.74 11.85
CA LEU A 116 0.24 0.33 12.18
C LEU A 116 1.18 0.13 13.38
N SER A 117 2.28 0.84 13.42
CA SER A 117 3.32 0.74 14.46
C SER A 117 3.63 2.07 15.15
N SER A 118 3.26 3.19 14.56
CA SER A 118 3.42 4.54 15.13
C SER A 118 2.18 5.00 15.91
N ARG A 119 2.30 6.10 16.66
CA ARG A 119 1.19 6.69 17.42
C ARG A 119 0.13 7.34 16.54
N SER A 120 0.47 7.77 15.31
CA SER A 120 -0.46 8.27 14.30
C SER A 120 0.13 8.12 12.91
N GLY A 121 -0.68 7.70 11.93
CA GLY A 121 -0.34 7.65 10.51
C GLY A 121 -0.68 8.96 9.79
N ALA A 122 -0.32 9.05 8.52
CA ALA A 122 -0.62 10.21 7.67
C ALA A 122 -2.14 10.46 7.59
N ALA A 123 -2.91 9.42 7.38
CA ALA A 123 -4.37 9.50 7.30
C ALA A 123 -4.99 9.98 8.63
N ASP A 124 -4.44 9.54 9.77
CA ASP A 124 -4.94 9.96 11.09
C ASP A 124 -4.74 11.46 11.31
N VAL A 125 -3.58 12.00 10.91
CA VAL A 125 -3.29 13.44 11.02
C VAL A 125 -4.18 14.25 10.10
N LEU A 126 -4.36 13.84 8.84
CA LEU A 126 -5.23 14.52 7.89
C LEU A 126 -6.67 14.56 8.38
N SER A 127 -7.19 13.44 8.89
CA SER A 127 -8.54 13.39 9.49
C SER A 127 -8.67 14.33 10.69
N ALA A 128 -7.66 14.37 11.57
CA ALA A 128 -7.65 15.27 12.72
C ALA A 128 -7.63 16.76 12.33
N LEU A 129 -7.06 17.08 11.17
CA LEU A 129 -7.08 18.42 10.59
C LEU A 129 -8.37 18.74 9.83
N GLY A 130 -9.34 17.83 9.79
CA GLY A 130 -10.62 18.00 9.11
C GLY A 130 -10.59 17.73 7.61
N VAL A 131 -9.50 17.16 7.08
CA VAL A 131 -9.41 16.73 5.67
C VAL A 131 -10.23 15.44 5.49
N SER A 132 -11.08 15.40 4.47
CA SER A 132 -11.82 14.20 4.10
C SER A 132 -10.90 13.22 3.39
N ILE A 133 -10.67 12.05 3.99
CA ILE A 133 -9.84 10.98 3.42
C ILE A 133 -10.67 9.87 2.73
N GLU A 134 -11.98 9.98 2.76
CA GLU A 134 -12.92 8.99 2.19
C GLU A 134 -13.48 9.46 0.82
N LEU A 135 -12.63 10.09 0.02
CA LEU A 135 -13.01 10.53 -1.32
C LEU A 135 -12.92 9.38 -2.32
N ASN A 136 -13.81 9.39 -3.30
CA ASN A 136 -13.67 8.52 -4.47
C ASN A 136 -12.53 9.01 -5.39
N PRO A 137 -12.04 8.20 -6.36
CA PRO A 137 -10.93 8.56 -7.23
C PRO A 137 -11.11 9.87 -8.01
N ASP A 138 -12.35 10.19 -8.41
CA ASP A 138 -12.64 11.46 -9.12
C ASP A 138 -12.54 12.64 -8.18
N GLY A 139 -13.01 12.51 -6.93
CA GLY A 139 -12.84 13.50 -5.88
C GLY A 139 -11.37 13.77 -5.57
N VAL A 140 -10.58 12.71 -5.40
CA VAL A 140 -9.12 12.81 -5.18
C VAL A 140 -8.45 13.52 -6.37
N SER A 141 -8.78 13.11 -7.60
CA SER A 141 -8.20 13.71 -8.81
C SER A 141 -8.51 15.20 -8.91
N ARG A 142 -9.75 15.61 -8.56
CA ARG A 142 -10.15 16.99 -8.53
C ARG A 142 -9.41 17.77 -7.44
N CYS A 143 -9.27 17.24 -6.24
CA CYS A 143 -8.52 17.90 -5.17
C CYS A 143 -7.06 18.14 -5.56
N ILE A 144 -6.39 17.16 -6.17
CA ILE A 144 -5.01 17.34 -6.67
C ILE A 144 -4.95 18.47 -7.69
N GLY A 145 -5.90 18.53 -8.64
CA GLY A 145 -5.93 19.56 -9.69
C GLY A 145 -6.28 20.96 -9.20
N GLU A 146 -7.17 21.10 -8.24
CA GLU A 146 -7.70 22.37 -7.76
C GLU A 146 -6.96 22.93 -6.53
N ALA A 147 -6.59 22.04 -5.59
CA ALA A 147 -5.96 22.42 -4.32
C ALA A 147 -4.46 22.05 -4.26
N GLY A 148 -3.94 21.36 -5.26
CA GLY A 148 -2.55 20.90 -5.30
C GLY A 148 -2.25 19.69 -4.42
N MET A 149 -3.24 19.21 -3.65
CA MET A 149 -3.11 18.04 -2.78
C MET A 149 -4.50 17.42 -2.55
N PRO A 150 -4.62 16.04 -2.43
CA PRO A 150 -5.87 15.35 -2.15
C PRO A 150 -6.38 15.58 -0.74
#